data_e21423f785c389729d4c752a102c8e2e
#
_entry.id   e21423f785c389729d4c752a102c8e2e
#
_cell.length_a   1.000
_cell.length_b   1.000
_cell.length_c   1.000
_cell.angle_alpha   90.00
_cell.angle_beta   90.00
_cell.angle_gamma   90.00
#
_symmetry.space_group_name_H-M   'P 1'
#
loop_
_entity.id
_entity.type
_entity.pdbx_description
1 polymer ?
#
loop_
_entity_poly.entity_id
_entity_poly.type
_entity_poly.pdbx_seq_one_letter_code
_entity_poly.pdbx_strand_id
1 'polypeptide(L)'
;MKPQIKDQVALVTGANSGMGLATVRALLEAGYRVAATDLQTAQVAHKMAAYGDRLACFIMDVSDRAQIDAACTAIEAQFGRIDVCVNNAGFLSYANCEETTPELWHKTMRINLDGVFFVTQRVVGGMKTRGFGRIVNIASFGAKTGGMSPLPAYAASKGGVISLTFSFAREYAAFGVTCNALAPAFVKTQMVTEQVSAERQVELLKLIPVGRFCELEEFAHCVLFLAHPLSGFITGEVLDLNGGLQFD
;
A
#
# COMPACT_ATOMS: atom_id res chain seq x y z
N MET A 1 23.10 -10.96 -12.76
CA MET A 1 21.95 -11.89 -12.80
C MET A 1 20.69 -11.09 -12.47
N LYS A 2 19.57 -11.26 -13.20
CA LYS A 2 18.29 -10.63 -12.79
C LYS A 2 17.86 -11.30 -11.49
N PRO A 3 17.42 -10.54 -10.46
CA PRO A 3 16.99 -11.12 -9.21
C PRO A 3 15.77 -12.02 -9.45
N GLN A 4 15.82 -13.24 -8.90
CA GLN A 4 14.70 -14.18 -8.98
C GLN A 4 13.71 -13.86 -7.86
N ILE A 5 12.43 -13.92 -8.15
CA ILE A 5 11.34 -13.59 -7.19
C ILE A 5 11.47 -14.40 -5.89
N LYS A 6 11.78 -15.70 -5.97
CA LYS A 6 11.87 -16.61 -4.81
C LYS A 6 12.88 -16.18 -3.74
N ASP A 7 13.84 -15.32 -4.09
CA ASP A 7 14.86 -14.83 -3.17
C ASP A 7 14.54 -13.43 -2.63
N GLN A 8 13.41 -12.87 -3.04
CA GLN A 8 13.00 -11.51 -2.65
C GLN A 8 12.06 -11.54 -1.44
N VAL A 9 12.23 -10.53 -0.60
CA VAL A 9 11.41 -10.30 0.59
C VAL A 9 10.54 -9.07 0.38
N ALA A 10 9.23 -9.25 0.54
CA ALA A 10 8.26 -8.18 0.48
C ALA A 10 7.74 -7.83 1.88
N LEU A 11 7.87 -6.57 2.26
CA LEU A 11 7.21 -5.97 3.42
C LEU A 11 5.85 -5.42 2.97
N VAL A 12 4.77 -5.81 3.64
CA VAL A 12 3.42 -5.27 3.42
C VAL A 12 2.88 -4.68 4.71
N THR A 13 2.52 -3.40 4.71
CA THR A 13 1.90 -2.73 5.85
C THR A 13 0.37 -2.78 5.77
N GLY A 14 -0.33 -2.84 6.92
CA GLY A 14 -1.78 -3.01 6.93
C GLY A 14 -2.21 -4.37 6.34
N ALA A 15 -1.47 -5.43 6.66
CA ALA A 15 -1.54 -6.73 5.99
C ALA A 15 -2.67 -7.64 6.51
N ASN A 16 -3.31 -7.30 7.63
CA ASN A 16 -4.21 -8.23 8.31
C ASN A 16 -5.59 -8.38 7.64
N SER A 17 -5.99 -7.44 6.77
CA SER A 17 -7.32 -7.46 6.14
C SER A 17 -7.33 -6.83 4.74
N GLY A 18 -8.45 -6.94 4.04
CA GLY A 18 -8.74 -6.20 2.81
C GLY A 18 -7.64 -6.29 1.74
N MET A 19 -7.26 -5.15 1.19
CA MET A 19 -6.25 -5.01 0.14
C MET A 19 -4.87 -5.54 0.58
N GLY A 20 -4.47 -5.29 1.84
CA GLY A 20 -3.19 -5.77 2.36
C GLY A 20 -3.12 -7.30 2.42
N LEU A 21 -4.18 -7.94 2.91
CA LEU A 21 -4.25 -9.41 2.97
C LEU A 21 -4.26 -10.05 1.57
N ALA A 22 -4.99 -9.46 0.62
CA ALA A 22 -4.97 -9.92 -0.77
C ALA A 22 -3.59 -9.77 -1.40
N THR A 23 -2.90 -8.66 -1.11
CA THR A 23 -1.52 -8.42 -1.54
C THR A 23 -0.56 -9.45 -0.96
N VAL A 24 -0.64 -9.76 0.34
CA VAL A 24 0.18 -10.81 0.97
C VAL A 24 -0.02 -12.15 0.26
N ARG A 25 -1.27 -12.55 0.01
CA ARG A 25 -1.59 -13.80 -0.71
C ARG A 25 -0.94 -13.82 -2.08
N ALA A 26 -1.18 -12.79 -2.90
CA ALA A 26 -0.66 -12.72 -4.26
C ALA A 26 0.87 -12.76 -4.32
N LEU A 27 1.56 -12.08 -3.40
CA LEU A 27 3.02 -12.12 -3.31
C LEU A 27 3.53 -13.51 -2.93
N LEU A 28 2.89 -14.19 -1.96
CA LEU A 28 3.24 -15.56 -1.57
C LEU A 28 3.01 -16.55 -2.71
N GLU A 29 1.90 -16.44 -3.44
CA GLU A 29 1.59 -17.26 -4.62
C GLU A 29 2.61 -17.04 -5.74
N ALA A 30 3.07 -15.81 -5.94
CA ALA A 30 4.12 -15.48 -6.89
C ALA A 30 5.52 -15.94 -6.46
N GLY A 31 5.69 -16.45 -5.23
CA GLY A 31 6.95 -17.04 -4.76
C GLY A 31 7.81 -16.12 -3.89
N TYR A 32 7.34 -14.92 -3.55
CA TYR A 32 8.04 -14.06 -2.57
C TYR A 32 8.03 -14.66 -1.16
N ARG A 33 9.00 -14.27 -0.35
CA ARG A 33 8.89 -14.31 1.12
C ARG A 33 8.23 -13.01 1.56
N VAL A 34 7.29 -13.09 2.51
CA VAL A 34 6.49 -11.93 2.90
C VAL A 34 6.60 -11.66 4.39
N ALA A 35 6.96 -10.43 4.74
CA ALA A 35 6.82 -9.86 6.07
C ALA A 35 5.50 -9.08 6.12
N ALA A 36 4.50 -9.65 6.76
CA ALA A 36 3.19 -9.04 6.94
C ALA A 36 3.18 -8.21 8.23
N THR A 37 2.90 -6.91 8.13
CA THR A 37 2.88 -6.03 9.31
C THR A 37 1.53 -5.34 9.47
N ASP A 38 1.04 -5.27 10.71
CA ASP A 38 -0.23 -4.64 11.07
C ASP A 38 -0.26 -4.38 12.59
N LEU A 39 -1.26 -3.64 13.09
CA LEU A 39 -1.56 -3.53 14.52
C LEU A 39 -1.97 -4.87 15.13
N GLN A 40 -2.51 -5.77 14.33
CA GLN A 40 -2.87 -7.14 14.65
C GLN A 40 -2.53 -8.03 13.46
N THR A 41 -2.07 -9.26 13.71
CA THR A 41 -1.63 -10.16 12.62
C THR A 41 -2.31 -11.52 12.65
N ALA A 42 -3.25 -11.74 13.56
CA ALA A 42 -3.88 -13.06 13.76
C ALA A 42 -4.58 -13.58 12.50
N GLN A 43 -5.28 -12.70 11.75
CA GLN A 43 -6.03 -13.13 10.58
C GLN A 43 -5.10 -13.50 9.42
N VAL A 44 -4.07 -12.69 9.15
CA VAL A 44 -3.10 -12.99 8.08
C VAL A 44 -2.30 -14.23 8.41
N ALA A 45 -1.86 -14.39 9.67
CA ALA A 45 -1.15 -15.59 10.13
C ALA A 45 -2.00 -16.85 9.95
N HIS A 46 -3.27 -16.82 10.34
CA HIS A 46 -4.18 -17.95 10.17
C HIS A 46 -4.46 -18.29 8.71
N LYS A 47 -4.85 -17.28 7.90
CA LYS A 47 -5.24 -17.50 6.50
C LYS A 47 -4.07 -17.91 5.60
N MET A 48 -2.84 -17.54 5.95
CA MET A 48 -1.63 -17.80 5.16
C MET A 48 -0.73 -18.86 5.80
N ALA A 49 -1.19 -19.60 6.80
CA ALA A 49 -0.40 -20.62 7.51
C ALA A 49 0.22 -21.68 6.60
N ALA A 50 -0.44 -22.04 5.51
CA ALA A 50 0.06 -23.02 4.54
C ALA A 50 1.37 -22.62 3.84
N TYR A 51 1.76 -21.34 3.88
CA TYR A 51 3.00 -20.88 3.25
C TYR A 51 4.26 -21.06 4.11
N GLY A 52 4.09 -21.48 5.37
CA GLY A 52 5.19 -21.86 6.26
C GLY A 52 6.19 -20.72 6.48
N ASP A 53 7.47 -21.03 6.31
CA ASP A 53 8.61 -20.13 6.52
C ASP A 53 8.71 -18.95 5.52
N ARG A 54 7.91 -18.98 4.46
CA ARG A 54 7.82 -17.85 3.52
C ARG A 54 7.00 -16.68 4.05
N LEU A 55 6.22 -16.87 5.11
CA LEU A 55 5.48 -15.81 5.79
C LEU A 55 6.02 -15.59 7.20
N ALA A 56 6.23 -14.32 7.56
CA ALA A 56 6.40 -13.92 8.95
C ALA A 56 5.51 -12.70 9.24
N CYS A 57 4.98 -12.65 10.45
CA CYS A 57 4.04 -11.61 10.87
C CYS A 57 4.65 -10.80 12.02
N PHE A 58 4.56 -9.48 11.92
CA PHE A 58 5.12 -8.55 12.90
C PHE A 58 4.08 -7.49 13.29
N ILE A 59 4.00 -7.17 14.56
CA ILE A 59 3.19 -6.03 15.03
C ILE A 59 3.93 -4.75 14.70
N MET A 60 3.24 -3.80 14.04
CA MET A 60 3.80 -2.51 13.68
C MET A 60 2.71 -1.45 13.51
N ASP A 61 2.76 -0.40 14.32
CA ASP A 61 2.03 0.84 14.06
C ASP A 61 2.89 1.75 13.16
N VAL A 62 2.43 2.02 11.95
CA VAL A 62 3.13 2.89 11.00
C VAL A 62 3.19 4.36 11.45
N SER A 63 2.41 4.75 12.43
CA SER A 63 2.45 6.08 13.04
C SER A 63 3.49 6.23 14.16
N ASP A 64 4.17 5.13 14.51
CA ASP A 64 5.19 5.05 15.55
C ASP A 64 6.55 4.68 14.95
N ARG A 65 7.47 5.63 14.91
CA ARG A 65 8.81 5.44 14.34
C ARG A 65 9.60 4.33 15.05
N ALA A 66 9.48 4.19 16.35
CA ALA A 66 10.21 3.17 17.09
C ALA A 66 9.71 1.75 16.73
N GLN A 67 8.41 1.59 16.53
CA GLN A 67 7.84 0.31 16.07
C GLN A 67 8.24 -0.01 14.62
N ILE A 68 8.32 1.00 13.74
CA ILE A 68 8.83 0.81 12.38
C ILE A 68 10.27 0.29 12.41
N ASP A 69 11.14 0.95 13.17
CA ASP A 69 12.55 0.57 13.28
C ASP A 69 12.73 -0.83 13.88
N ALA A 70 11.98 -1.16 14.93
CA ALA A 70 12.01 -2.47 15.57
C ALA A 70 11.51 -3.59 14.64
N ALA A 71 10.36 -3.38 13.97
CA ALA A 71 9.80 -4.37 13.04
C ALA A 71 10.72 -4.59 11.84
N CYS A 72 11.24 -3.53 11.22
CA CYS A 72 12.18 -3.67 10.10
C CYS A 72 13.47 -4.41 10.51
N THR A 73 13.99 -4.13 11.71
CA THR A 73 15.16 -4.85 12.25
C THR A 73 14.87 -6.33 12.44
N ALA A 74 13.70 -6.69 12.98
CA ALA A 74 13.29 -8.08 13.15
C ALA A 74 13.08 -8.79 11.80
N ILE A 75 12.51 -8.10 10.80
CA ILE A 75 12.35 -8.61 9.43
C ILE A 75 13.73 -8.89 8.80
N GLU A 76 14.66 -7.95 8.92
CA GLU A 76 16.02 -8.10 8.40
C GLU A 76 16.78 -9.22 9.12
N ALA A 77 16.58 -9.41 10.42
CA ALA A 77 17.16 -10.53 11.16
C ALA A 77 16.60 -11.88 10.70
N GLN A 78 15.31 -11.97 10.38
CA GLN A 78 14.68 -13.22 9.95
C GLN A 78 14.91 -13.54 8.47
N PHE A 79 14.81 -12.55 7.59
CA PHE A 79 14.85 -12.75 6.15
C PHE A 79 16.13 -12.25 5.48
N GLY A 80 16.97 -11.49 6.19
CA GLY A 80 18.22 -10.93 5.71
C GLY A 80 18.10 -9.67 4.87
N ARG A 81 16.89 -9.33 4.39
CA ARG A 81 16.68 -8.21 3.44
C ARG A 81 15.22 -7.80 3.33
N ILE A 82 14.97 -6.61 2.76
CA ILE A 82 13.65 -6.14 2.29
C ILE A 82 13.86 -5.60 0.88
N ASP A 83 13.21 -6.19 -0.12
CA ASP A 83 13.37 -5.86 -1.54
C ASP A 83 12.15 -5.16 -2.13
N VAL A 84 10.97 -5.47 -1.60
CA VAL A 84 9.71 -4.86 -1.96
C VAL A 84 9.11 -4.24 -0.70
N CYS A 85 8.62 -3.01 -0.80
CA CYS A 85 7.90 -2.34 0.27
C CYS A 85 6.53 -1.90 -0.26
N VAL A 86 5.46 -2.46 0.29
CA VAL A 86 4.08 -2.08 -0.02
C VAL A 86 3.51 -1.28 1.13
N ASN A 87 3.45 0.03 0.97
CA ASN A 87 2.85 0.95 1.92
C ASN A 87 1.33 0.97 1.72
N ASN A 88 0.64 -0.03 2.32
CA ASN A 88 -0.80 -0.20 2.20
C ASN A 88 -1.56 0.24 3.47
N ALA A 89 -0.93 0.24 4.64
CA ALA A 89 -1.58 0.74 5.85
C ALA A 89 -2.18 2.13 5.64
N GLY A 90 -3.40 2.33 6.13
CA GLY A 90 -4.09 3.61 5.97
C GLY A 90 -5.33 3.72 6.84
N PHE A 91 -5.71 4.94 7.09
CA PHE A 91 -6.89 5.32 7.85
C PHE A 91 -7.78 6.22 6.99
N LEU A 92 -9.04 5.84 6.84
CA LEU A 92 -10.06 6.62 6.15
C LEU A 92 -10.87 7.40 7.20
N SER A 93 -10.79 8.73 7.15
CA SER A 93 -11.58 9.62 7.99
C SER A 93 -12.83 10.07 7.27
N TYR A 94 -13.99 9.81 7.85
CA TYR A 94 -15.30 10.26 7.33
C TYR A 94 -15.71 11.58 7.98
N ALA A 95 -15.00 12.67 7.65
CA ALA A 95 -15.32 14.00 8.12
C ALA A 95 -15.16 15.01 6.99
N ASN A 96 -16.14 15.90 6.83
CA ASN A 96 -16.06 17.01 5.88
C ASN A 96 -15.14 18.12 6.41
N CYS A 97 -15.05 19.27 5.71
CA CYS A 97 -14.14 20.35 6.08
C CYS A 97 -14.46 20.97 7.46
N GLU A 98 -15.75 21.09 7.81
CA GLU A 98 -16.19 21.67 9.07
C GLU A 98 -16.05 20.70 10.25
N GLU A 99 -16.17 19.41 10.00
CA GLU A 99 -16.08 18.34 10.99
C GLU A 99 -14.65 17.87 11.26
N THR A 100 -13.70 18.22 10.37
CA THR A 100 -12.30 17.78 10.51
C THR A 100 -11.62 18.56 11.63
N THR A 101 -11.50 17.93 12.81
CA THR A 101 -10.77 18.53 13.93
C THR A 101 -9.26 18.45 13.71
N PRO A 102 -8.45 19.30 14.43
CA PRO A 102 -6.99 19.19 14.39
C PRO A 102 -6.47 17.79 14.74
N GLU A 103 -7.07 17.11 15.71
CA GLU A 103 -6.69 15.77 16.15
C GLU A 103 -6.93 14.74 15.04
N LEU A 104 -8.10 14.80 14.39
CA LEU A 104 -8.45 13.92 13.27
C LEU A 104 -7.52 14.17 12.07
N TRP A 105 -7.24 15.45 11.77
CA TRP A 105 -6.29 15.83 10.74
C TRP A 105 -4.90 15.23 11.02
N HIS A 106 -4.35 15.49 12.19
CA HIS A 106 -3.02 15.00 12.54
C HIS A 106 -2.93 13.48 12.62
N LYS A 107 -3.98 12.82 13.12
CA LYS A 107 -4.07 11.35 13.10
C LYS A 107 -4.01 10.82 11.66
N THR A 108 -4.80 11.41 10.76
CA THR A 108 -4.86 11.00 9.35
C THR A 108 -3.50 11.19 8.67
N MET A 109 -2.88 12.35 8.84
CA MET A 109 -1.56 12.63 8.27
C MET A 109 -0.50 11.68 8.81
N ARG A 110 -0.46 11.45 10.12
CA ARG A 110 0.51 10.58 10.77
C ARG A 110 0.46 9.14 10.25
N ILE A 111 -0.74 8.60 10.06
CA ILE A 111 -0.89 7.23 9.55
C ILE A 111 -0.63 7.17 8.04
N ASN A 112 -1.30 8.04 7.26
CA ASN A 112 -1.36 7.89 5.81
C ASN A 112 -0.16 8.50 5.08
N LEU A 113 0.52 9.49 5.66
CA LEU A 113 1.61 10.22 5.03
C LEU A 113 2.94 9.99 5.74
N ASP A 114 3.01 10.31 7.05
CA ASP A 114 4.25 10.14 7.80
C ASP A 114 4.65 8.66 7.86
N GLY A 115 3.69 7.75 8.04
CA GLY A 115 3.93 6.32 8.03
C GLY A 115 4.54 5.84 6.71
N VAL A 116 4.01 6.29 5.58
CA VAL A 116 4.58 5.97 4.25
C VAL A 116 6.01 6.49 4.12
N PHE A 117 6.25 7.74 4.56
CA PHE A 117 7.57 8.33 4.52
C PHE A 117 8.57 7.56 5.38
N PHE A 118 8.24 7.31 6.65
CA PHE A 118 9.17 6.69 7.60
C PHE A 118 9.44 5.21 7.31
N VAL A 119 8.44 4.44 6.88
CA VAL A 119 8.64 3.05 6.45
C VAL A 119 9.55 3.03 5.21
N THR A 120 9.29 3.87 4.21
CA THR A 120 10.10 3.96 3.00
C THR A 120 11.54 4.38 3.32
N GLN A 121 11.71 5.43 4.15
CA GLN A 121 13.03 5.90 4.59
C GLN A 121 13.83 4.80 5.29
N ARG A 122 13.17 3.98 6.12
CA ARG A 122 13.83 2.89 6.86
C ARG A 122 14.36 1.79 5.95
N VAL A 123 13.66 1.48 4.87
CA VAL A 123 14.02 0.33 4.01
C VAL A 123 14.85 0.71 2.78
N VAL A 124 14.74 1.93 2.28
CA VAL A 124 15.32 2.35 1.00
C VAL A 124 16.85 2.32 0.99
N GLY A 125 17.51 2.57 2.12
CA GLY A 125 18.96 2.52 2.25
C GLY A 125 19.52 1.13 1.94
N GLY A 126 18.90 0.07 2.46
CA GLY A 126 19.25 -1.31 2.16
C GLY A 126 19.00 -1.68 0.69
N MET A 127 17.89 -1.21 0.11
CA MET A 127 17.58 -1.38 -1.31
C MET A 127 18.64 -0.71 -2.20
N LYS A 128 19.01 0.54 -1.89
CA LYS A 128 20.07 1.29 -2.57
C LYS A 128 21.39 0.52 -2.56
N THR A 129 21.81 0.03 -1.41
CA THR A 129 23.09 -0.71 -1.27
C THR A 129 23.13 -1.98 -2.14
N ARG A 130 21.98 -2.64 -2.31
CA ARG A 130 21.85 -3.85 -3.13
C ARG A 130 21.62 -3.58 -4.63
N GLY A 131 21.40 -2.32 -5.03
CA GLY A 131 21.08 -1.96 -6.41
C GLY A 131 19.72 -2.49 -6.88
N PHE A 132 18.80 -2.77 -5.96
CA PHE A 132 17.45 -3.27 -6.26
C PHE A 132 16.45 -2.91 -5.15
N GLY A 133 15.32 -2.36 -5.55
CA GLY A 133 14.17 -2.13 -4.67
C GLY A 133 12.91 -1.82 -5.46
N ARG A 134 11.75 -2.18 -4.90
CA ARG A 134 10.42 -1.88 -5.43
C ARG A 134 9.56 -1.30 -4.31
N ILE A 135 9.18 -0.04 -4.43
CA ILE A 135 8.31 0.64 -3.47
C ILE A 135 6.96 0.86 -4.16
N VAL A 136 5.89 0.37 -3.56
CA VAL A 136 4.52 0.51 -4.04
C VAL A 136 3.70 1.20 -2.95
N ASN A 137 3.31 2.43 -3.19
CA ASN A 137 2.52 3.24 -2.28
C ASN A 137 1.04 3.18 -2.63
N ILE A 138 0.17 2.97 -1.67
CA ILE A 138 -1.28 3.00 -1.91
C ILE A 138 -1.79 4.42 -1.67
N ALA A 139 -1.95 5.14 -2.78
CA ALA A 139 -2.60 6.45 -2.84
C ALA A 139 -4.14 6.27 -2.86
N SER A 140 -4.85 7.04 -3.65
CA SER A 140 -6.30 6.97 -3.82
C SER A 140 -6.72 7.78 -5.04
N PHE A 141 -7.83 7.41 -5.67
CA PHE A 141 -8.56 8.28 -6.60
C PHE A 141 -8.84 9.67 -5.98
N GLY A 142 -9.18 9.70 -4.68
CA GLY A 142 -9.39 10.94 -3.94
C GLY A 142 -8.16 11.86 -3.87
N ALA A 143 -6.96 11.35 -4.05
CA ALA A 143 -5.73 12.15 -4.09
C ALA A 143 -5.66 13.10 -5.29
N LYS A 144 -6.29 12.71 -6.41
CA LYS A 144 -6.31 13.48 -7.67
C LYS A 144 -7.57 14.35 -7.82
N THR A 145 -8.67 13.95 -7.19
CA THR A 145 -10.00 14.54 -7.41
C THR A 145 -10.60 15.25 -6.19
N GLY A 146 -9.99 15.10 -5.01
CA GLY A 146 -10.60 15.50 -3.74
C GLY A 146 -11.59 14.46 -3.19
N GLY A 147 -11.88 13.39 -3.97
CA GLY A 147 -12.83 12.33 -3.61
C GLY A 147 -14.25 12.61 -4.13
N MET A 148 -15.10 11.57 -4.13
CA MET A 148 -16.51 11.67 -4.48
C MET A 148 -17.40 12.11 -3.29
N SER A 149 -16.83 12.14 -2.10
CA SER A 149 -17.37 12.74 -0.90
C SER A 149 -16.28 13.63 -0.29
N PRO A 150 -16.63 14.73 0.38
CA PRO A 150 -15.61 15.61 0.96
C PRO A 150 -14.92 14.91 2.13
N LEU A 151 -13.67 14.56 1.91
CA LEU A 151 -12.78 13.88 2.87
C LEU A 151 -11.42 14.60 2.89
N PRO A 152 -11.34 15.87 3.33
CA PRO A 152 -10.18 16.75 3.11
C PRO A 152 -8.88 16.19 3.69
N ALA A 153 -8.89 15.70 4.92
CA ALA A 153 -7.70 15.15 5.56
C ALA A 153 -7.19 13.89 4.82
N TYR A 154 -8.11 13.00 4.44
CA TYR A 154 -7.77 11.80 3.67
C TYR A 154 -7.21 12.15 2.30
N ALA A 155 -7.93 12.98 1.52
CA ALA A 155 -7.51 13.37 0.18
C ALA A 155 -6.14 14.09 0.20
N ALA A 156 -5.93 15.02 1.14
CA ALA A 156 -4.66 15.71 1.32
C ALA A 156 -3.53 14.73 1.66
N SER A 157 -3.77 13.78 2.58
CA SER A 157 -2.76 12.77 2.94
C SER A 157 -2.38 11.89 1.75
N LYS A 158 -3.35 11.46 0.95
CA LYS A 158 -3.12 10.62 -0.24
C LYS A 158 -2.50 11.42 -1.40
N GLY A 159 -2.78 12.72 -1.53
CA GLY A 159 -2.07 13.63 -2.42
C GLY A 159 -0.59 13.79 -2.03
N GLY A 160 -0.32 13.89 -0.73
CA GLY A 160 1.04 13.86 -0.18
C GLY A 160 1.80 12.57 -0.52
N VAL A 161 1.12 11.42 -0.49
CA VAL A 161 1.71 10.12 -0.90
C VAL A 161 2.14 10.13 -2.37
N ILE A 162 1.36 10.74 -3.26
CA ILE A 162 1.76 10.91 -4.67
C ILE A 162 3.02 11.76 -4.78
N SER A 163 3.08 12.88 -4.09
CA SER A 163 4.26 13.75 -4.05
C SER A 163 5.50 13.04 -3.50
N LEU A 164 5.36 12.28 -2.40
CA LEU A 164 6.44 11.45 -1.87
C LEU A 164 6.91 10.39 -2.88
N THR A 165 5.98 9.78 -3.62
CA THR A 165 6.30 8.79 -4.67
C THR A 165 7.24 9.39 -5.71
N PHE A 166 6.96 10.60 -6.19
CA PHE A 166 7.83 11.30 -7.15
C PHE A 166 9.20 11.64 -6.56
N SER A 167 9.23 12.07 -5.29
CA SER A 167 10.48 12.41 -4.60
C SER A 167 11.39 11.19 -4.45
N PHE A 168 10.88 10.08 -3.93
CA PHE A 168 11.64 8.84 -3.80
C PHE A 168 12.04 8.25 -5.17
N ALA A 169 11.14 8.29 -6.15
CA ALA A 169 11.45 7.83 -7.50
C ALA A 169 12.64 8.59 -8.09
N ARG A 170 12.63 9.92 -8.00
CA ARG A 170 13.70 10.80 -8.51
C ARG A 170 15.03 10.54 -7.81
N GLU A 171 15.02 10.39 -6.49
CA GLU A 171 16.24 10.25 -5.70
C GLU A 171 16.89 8.88 -5.88
N TYR A 172 16.09 7.82 -6.01
CA TYR A 172 16.59 6.44 -5.92
C TYR A 172 16.62 5.68 -7.24
N ALA A 173 16.10 6.22 -8.35
CA ALA A 173 16.08 5.56 -9.65
C ALA A 173 17.48 5.12 -10.14
N ALA A 174 18.48 5.99 -9.98
CA ALA A 174 19.85 5.71 -10.38
C ALA A 174 20.49 4.52 -9.60
N PHE A 175 19.88 4.13 -8.49
CA PHE A 175 20.33 3.00 -7.66
C PHE A 175 19.51 1.72 -7.89
N GLY A 176 18.72 1.64 -8.97
CA GLY A 176 17.92 0.47 -9.30
C GLY A 176 16.66 0.30 -8.43
N VAL A 177 16.28 1.34 -7.67
CA VAL A 177 15.06 1.36 -6.86
C VAL A 177 13.96 2.12 -7.59
N THR A 178 12.78 1.51 -7.73
CA THR A 178 11.60 2.19 -8.25
C THR A 178 10.62 2.51 -7.12
N CYS A 179 9.95 3.64 -7.25
CA CYS A 179 8.86 4.04 -6.35
C CYS A 179 7.66 4.44 -7.19
N ASN A 180 6.55 3.73 -7.02
CA ASN A 180 5.31 3.98 -7.77
C ASN A 180 4.11 3.99 -6.81
N ALA A 181 3.01 4.58 -7.24
CA ALA A 181 1.76 4.60 -6.50
C ALA A 181 0.65 3.85 -7.26
N LEU A 182 -0.29 3.27 -6.52
CA LEU A 182 -1.61 2.90 -7.01
C LEU A 182 -2.62 3.90 -6.48
N ALA A 183 -3.52 4.36 -7.36
CA ALA A 183 -4.63 5.25 -7.01
C ALA A 183 -5.98 4.54 -7.21
N PRO A 184 -6.36 3.61 -6.30
CA PRO A 184 -7.62 2.91 -6.42
C PRO A 184 -8.80 3.82 -6.10
N ALA A 185 -9.91 3.61 -6.80
CA ALA A 185 -11.21 4.19 -6.47
C ALA A 185 -11.96 3.26 -5.49
N PHE A 186 -12.86 2.44 -5.99
CA PHE A 186 -13.69 1.57 -5.17
C PHE A 186 -13.23 0.11 -5.30
N VAL A 187 -12.50 -0.36 -4.29
CA VAL A 187 -12.13 -1.77 -4.15
C VAL A 187 -13.12 -2.45 -3.22
N LYS A 188 -13.62 -3.63 -3.60
CA LYS A 188 -14.61 -4.42 -2.85
C LYS A 188 -14.01 -5.02 -1.59
N THR A 189 -13.72 -4.15 -0.63
CA THR A 189 -13.28 -4.52 0.71
C THR A 189 -14.48 -4.72 1.63
N GLN A 190 -14.27 -5.39 2.76
CA GLN A 190 -15.28 -5.51 3.80
C GLN A 190 -15.79 -4.12 4.26
N MET A 191 -14.91 -3.11 4.30
CA MET A 191 -15.28 -1.74 4.60
C MET A 191 -16.32 -1.20 3.60
N VAL A 192 -16.13 -1.41 2.29
CA VAL A 192 -17.08 -0.93 1.26
C VAL A 192 -18.40 -1.72 1.33
N THR A 193 -18.34 -3.03 1.53
CA THR A 193 -19.53 -3.88 1.53
C THR A 193 -20.38 -3.75 2.81
N GLU A 194 -19.78 -3.38 3.95
CA GLU A 194 -20.48 -3.30 5.25
C GLU A 194 -20.79 -1.87 5.70
N GLN A 195 -19.97 -0.88 5.31
CA GLN A 195 -20.13 0.51 5.77
C GLN A 195 -20.84 1.41 4.76
N VAL A 196 -20.96 0.98 3.50
CA VAL A 196 -21.71 1.72 2.47
C VAL A 196 -23.06 1.07 2.27
N SER A 197 -24.17 1.84 2.41
CA SER A 197 -25.52 1.28 2.24
C SER A 197 -25.71 0.70 0.83
N ALA A 198 -26.62 -0.27 0.70
CA ALA A 198 -26.91 -0.93 -0.59
C ALA A 198 -27.34 0.09 -1.66
N GLU A 199 -28.17 1.07 -1.27
CA GLU A 199 -28.63 2.15 -2.16
C GLU A 199 -27.45 2.98 -2.66
N ARG A 200 -26.54 3.34 -1.75
CA ARG A 200 -25.34 4.12 -2.10
C ARG A 200 -24.38 3.30 -2.97
N GLN A 201 -24.25 2.00 -2.73
CA GLN A 201 -23.47 1.13 -3.62
C GLN A 201 -24.04 1.13 -5.04
N VAL A 202 -25.35 1.03 -5.21
CA VAL A 202 -26.02 1.09 -6.53
C VAL A 202 -25.77 2.44 -7.22
N GLU A 203 -25.82 3.55 -6.48
CA GLU A 203 -25.49 4.87 -7.04
C GLU A 203 -24.05 4.95 -7.51
N LEU A 204 -23.09 4.48 -6.70
CA LEU A 204 -21.66 4.49 -7.04
C LEU A 204 -21.38 3.61 -8.28
N LEU A 205 -22.03 2.44 -8.37
CA LEU A 205 -21.87 1.54 -9.51
C LEU A 205 -22.32 2.18 -10.83
N LYS A 206 -23.35 3.05 -10.82
CA LYS A 206 -23.78 3.77 -12.01
C LYS A 206 -22.76 4.79 -12.52
N LEU A 207 -21.85 5.25 -11.66
CA LEU A 207 -20.83 6.22 -12.00
C LEU A 207 -19.58 5.55 -12.57
N ILE A 208 -19.34 4.28 -12.26
CA ILE A 208 -18.16 3.53 -12.72
C ILE A 208 -18.43 2.96 -14.12
N PRO A 209 -17.73 3.39 -15.18
CA PRO A 209 -17.99 2.91 -16.54
C PRO A 209 -17.89 1.38 -16.70
N VAL A 210 -16.98 0.72 -15.97
CA VAL A 210 -16.87 -0.76 -15.94
C VAL A 210 -18.06 -1.43 -15.25
N GLY A 211 -18.91 -0.69 -14.54
CA GLY A 211 -20.17 -1.16 -13.94
C GLY A 211 -20.02 -2.04 -12.70
N ARG A 212 -18.84 -2.11 -12.10
CA ARG A 212 -18.58 -2.88 -10.87
C ARG A 212 -17.45 -2.26 -10.05
N PHE A 213 -17.35 -2.68 -8.81
CA PHE A 213 -16.17 -2.40 -7.98
C PHE A 213 -14.99 -3.26 -8.44
N CYS A 214 -13.78 -2.76 -8.18
CA CYS A 214 -12.54 -3.51 -8.35
C CYS A 214 -12.51 -4.67 -7.34
N GLU A 215 -12.20 -5.88 -7.79
CA GLU A 215 -12.00 -7.03 -6.90
C GLU A 215 -10.61 -6.92 -6.22
N LEU A 216 -10.48 -7.57 -5.06
CA LEU A 216 -9.22 -7.57 -4.30
C LEU A 216 -8.06 -8.19 -5.08
N GLU A 217 -8.36 -9.18 -5.91
CA GLU A 217 -7.39 -9.85 -6.77
C GLU A 217 -6.86 -8.94 -7.87
N GLU A 218 -7.70 -8.07 -8.44
CA GLU A 218 -7.29 -7.09 -9.45
C GLU A 218 -6.35 -6.03 -8.84
N PHE A 219 -6.69 -5.56 -7.63
CA PHE A 219 -5.81 -4.67 -6.88
C PHE A 219 -4.45 -5.32 -6.59
N ALA A 220 -4.45 -6.55 -6.06
CA ALA A 220 -3.23 -7.28 -5.76
C ALA A 220 -2.38 -7.59 -7.00
N HIS A 221 -3.01 -7.83 -8.16
CA HIS A 221 -2.34 -7.99 -9.44
C HIS A 221 -1.56 -6.72 -9.85
N CYS A 222 -2.14 -5.53 -9.66
CA CYS A 222 -1.44 -4.27 -9.92
C CYS A 222 -0.25 -4.07 -9.00
N VAL A 223 -0.37 -4.44 -7.71
CA VAL A 223 0.78 -4.42 -6.78
C VAL A 223 1.87 -5.37 -7.25
N LEU A 224 1.53 -6.61 -7.62
CA LEU A 224 2.46 -7.61 -8.17
C LEU A 224 3.17 -7.09 -9.43
N PHE A 225 2.44 -6.46 -10.33
CA PHE A 225 3.01 -5.86 -11.54
C PHE A 225 4.09 -4.83 -11.21
N LEU A 226 3.82 -3.89 -10.30
CA LEU A 226 4.79 -2.86 -9.90
C LEU A 226 5.94 -3.44 -9.05
N ALA A 227 5.70 -4.49 -8.28
CA ALA A 227 6.70 -5.18 -7.48
C ALA A 227 7.63 -6.07 -8.30
N HIS A 228 7.23 -6.44 -9.52
CA HIS A 228 7.95 -7.40 -10.34
C HIS A 228 9.33 -6.87 -10.79
N PRO A 229 10.39 -7.72 -10.83
CA PRO A 229 11.72 -7.31 -11.29
C PRO A 229 11.74 -6.69 -12.69
N LEU A 230 10.86 -7.14 -13.59
CA LEU A 230 10.75 -6.60 -14.97
C LEU A 230 10.12 -5.20 -15.04
N SER A 231 9.49 -4.72 -13.97
CA SER A 231 8.93 -3.35 -13.90
C SER A 231 9.97 -2.29 -13.52
N GLY A 232 11.27 -2.60 -13.65
CA GLY A 232 12.39 -1.73 -13.26
C GLY A 232 12.55 -0.46 -14.10
N PHE A 233 11.81 -0.29 -15.19
CA PHE A 233 11.79 0.94 -16.00
C PHE A 233 10.61 1.85 -15.69
N ILE A 234 9.70 1.40 -14.79
CA ILE A 234 8.54 2.16 -14.34
C ILE A 234 8.87 2.74 -12.97
N THR A 235 9.02 4.04 -12.86
CA THR A 235 9.27 4.73 -11.59
C THR A 235 8.68 6.14 -11.63
N GLY A 236 8.09 6.59 -10.53
CA GLY A 236 7.34 7.83 -10.45
C GLY A 236 5.96 7.74 -11.10
N GLU A 237 5.44 6.53 -11.34
CA GLU A 237 4.12 6.33 -11.92
C GLU A 237 3.04 6.35 -10.85
N VAL A 238 1.88 6.91 -11.20
CA VAL A 238 0.65 6.83 -10.40
C VAL A 238 -0.38 6.08 -11.21
N LEU A 239 -0.40 4.76 -11.04
CA LEU A 239 -1.29 3.87 -11.77
C LEU A 239 -2.72 3.99 -11.23
N ASP A 240 -3.64 4.48 -12.06
CA ASP A 240 -5.04 4.58 -11.74
C ASP A 240 -5.73 3.21 -11.80
N LEU A 241 -6.50 2.92 -10.76
CA LEU A 241 -7.33 1.72 -10.67
C LEU A 241 -8.77 2.16 -10.37
N ASN A 242 -9.43 2.78 -11.36
CA ASN A 242 -10.66 3.54 -11.16
C ASN A 242 -11.85 3.09 -12.02
N GLY A 243 -11.69 2.06 -12.87
CA GLY A 243 -12.77 1.54 -13.71
C GLY A 243 -13.30 2.54 -14.74
N GLY A 244 -12.50 3.55 -15.12
CA GLY A 244 -12.85 4.58 -16.07
C GLY A 244 -13.57 5.80 -15.46
N LEU A 245 -13.56 5.96 -14.14
CA LEU A 245 -14.15 7.14 -13.46
C LEU A 245 -13.46 8.45 -13.86
N GLN A 246 -12.17 8.37 -14.20
CA GLN A 246 -11.37 9.54 -14.62
C GLN A 246 -10.24 9.06 -15.53
N PHE A 247 -9.89 9.93 -16.47
CA PHE A 247 -8.71 9.81 -17.33
C PHE A 247 -7.78 11.00 -17.06
N ASP A 248 -6.49 10.78 -17.06
CA ASP A 248 -5.45 11.81 -16.93
C ASP A 248 -5.18 12.50 -18.28
#